data_f0614932ad8dde776c62d7de70d52971
#
_entry.id   f0614932ad8dde776c62d7de70d52971
#
_cell.length_a   1.000
_cell.length_b   1.000
_cell.length_c   1.000
_cell.angle_alpha   90.00
_cell.angle_beta   90.00
_cell.angle_gamma   90.00
#
_symmetry.space_group_name_H-M   'P 1'
#
loop_
_entity.id
_entity.type
_entity.pdbx_description
1 polymer ?
#
loop_
_entity_poly.entity_id
_entity_poly.type
_entity_poly.pdbx_seq_one_letter_code
_entity_poly.pdbx_strand_id
1 'polypeptide(L)'
;MPSQRRESVVLSPPIVVIHDIASAARPGGAIRVSEMKITVLGKSPAWQDAGGACSGYLVQEGETTLLLDCGNGVFGKLRERVDYTEVDAVLISHMHADHFIDLIPYSYALLLTPRQQPVPVAGHPGTDEPARPRLIAPPGAAQVLRSVVGSWGDEQLVEQAFRIEEYAGDSAIGVGPLTATFSEVPHFVLTYAVNLSSSEGEGRFTFGADCRPGEELVEAARGTDLLFVESTLPRPERTGIRGHLTPSEAGDHARRAGAARVVLTHISDELDAEWAREQGSEAFGGAVEVARAGDVFEL
;
A
#
# COMPACT_ATOMS: atom_id res chain seq x y z
N MET A 1 -6.23 -26.04 58.95
CA MET A 1 -6.36 -24.64 58.48
C MET A 1 -6.16 -24.66 56.99
N PRO A 2 -7.18 -24.36 56.17
CA PRO A 2 -7.07 -24.36 54.71
C PRO A 2 -6.63 -22.98 54.22
N SER A 3 -5.61 -22.98 53.31
CA SER A 3 -5.10 -21.80 52.63
C SER A 3 -6.07 -21.32 51.55
N GLN A 4 -6.51 -20.08 51.63
CA GLN A 4 -7.32 -19.41 50.64
C GLN A 4 -6.46 -19.06 49.41
N ARG A 5 -6.84 -19.57 48.26
CA ARG A 5 -6.37 -19.08 46.96
C ARG A 5 -7.09 -17.77 46.64
N ARG A 6 -6.32 -16.72 46.38
CA ARG A 6 -6.84 -15.46 45.84
C ARG A 6 -6.90 -15.62 44.31
N GLU A 7 -8.08 -15.55 43.76
CA GLU A 7 -8.31 -15.36 42.32
C GLU A 7 -8.03 -13.91 41.98
N SER A 8 -7.09 -13.70 41.05
CA SER A 8 -6.80 -12.40 40.46
C SER A 8 -7.73 -12.17 39.27
N VAL A 9 -8.66 -11.24 39.41
CA VAL A 9 -9.51 -10.76 38.32
C VAL A 9 -8.67 -9.83 37.46
N VAL A 10 -8.42 -10.23 36.21
CA VAL A 10 -7.80 -9.39 35.19
C VAL A 10 -8.89 -8.51 34.62
N LEU A 11 -8.86 -7.22 34.94
CA LEU A 11 -9.72 -6.21 34.33
C LEU A 11 -9.06 -5.75 33.01
N SER A 12 -9.75 -5.98 31.92
CA SER A 12 -9.40 -5.40 30.63
C SER A 12 -9.56 -3.87 30.66
N PRO A 13 -8.67 -3.09 30.05
CA PRO A 13 -8.81 -1.64 29.98
C PRO A 13 -9.97 -1.22 29.07
N PRO A 14 -10.62 -0.09 29.36
CA PRO A 14 -11.73 0.41 28.55
C PRO A 14 -11.24 0.93 27.21
N ILE A 15 -12.00 0.61 26.16
CA ILE A 15 -11.83 1.17 24.81
C ILE A 15 -12.16 2.66 24.88
N VAL A 16 -11.16 3.50 24.67
CA VAL A 16 -11.36 4.96 24.54
C VAL A 16 -11.76 5.23 23.09
N VAL A 17 -13.05 5.45 22.86
CA VAL A 17 -13.55 6.00 21.60
C VAL A 17 -13.38 7.52 21.67
N ILE A 18 -12.41 8.05 20.96
CA ILE A 18 -12.26 9.50 20.78
C ILE A 18 -13.25 9.93 19.70
N HIS A 19 -14.34 10.55 20.13
CA HIS A 19 -15.26 11.25 19.23
C HIS A 19 -14.63 12.59 18.82
N ASP A 20 -14.33 12.72 17.55
CA ASP A 20 -13.89 13.97 16.98
C ASP A 20 -15.08 14.89 16.70
N ILE A 21 -14.84 16.18 16.83
CA ILE A 21 -15.84 17.24 16.99
C ILE A 21 -16.50 17.53 15.64
N ALA A 22 -17.82 17.54 15.63
CA ALA A 22 -18.67 17.81 14.50
C ALA A 22 -18.34 19.15 13.80
N SER A 23 -17.99 19.07 12.52
CA SER A 23 -18.09 20.17 11.57
C SER A 23 -19.55 20.33 11.14
N ALA A 24 -20.05 21.57 11.17
CA ALA A 24 -21.44 21.91 10.93
C ALA A 24 -21.90 21.53 9.51
N ALA A 25 -22.89 20.67 9.40
CA ALA A 25 -23.54 20.24 8.17
C ALA A 25 -24.20 21.43 7.44
N ARG A 26 -23.87 21.61 6.16
CA ARG A 26 -24.65 22.43 5.22
C ARG A 26 -25.82 21.58 4.69
N PRO A 27 -27.05 22.09 4.65
CA PRO A 27 -28.19 21.32 4.14
C PRO A 27 -28.23 21.33 2.60
N GLY A 28 -28.42 20.16 1.99
CA GLY A 28 -28.94 19.99 0.64
C GLY A 28 -27.94 19.75 -0.49
N GLY A 29 -27.07 18.75 -0.36
CA GLY A 29 -26.35 18.14 -1.50
C GLY A 29 -26.77 16.67 -1.61
N ALA A 30 -27.02 16.16 -2.81
CA ALA A 30 -27.09 14.73 -3.04
C ALA A 30 -25.82 14.10 -2.43
N ILE A 31 -25.98 13.04 -1.63
CA ILE A 31 -24.86 12.25 -1.13
C ILE A 31 -24.16 11.73 -2.39
N ARG A 32 -23.04 12.37 -2.76
CA ARG A 32 -22.10 11.74 -3.69
C ARG A 32 -21.45 10.62 -2.88
N VAL A 33 -21.80 9.39 -3.21
CA VAL A 33 -21.00 8.23 -2.80
C VAL A 33 -19.61 8.54 -3.38
N SER A 34 -18.62 8.73 -2.55
CA SER A 34 -17.25 8.91 -3.03
C SER A 34 -16.76 7.53 -3.49
N GLU A 35 -16.29 7.47 -4.74
CA GLU A 35 -15.74 6.24 -5.30
C GLU A 35 -14.26 6.15 -4.94
N MET A 36 -13.83 4.98 -4.47
CA MET A 36 -12.41 4.70 -4.26
C MET A 36 -11.72 4.58 -5.61
N LYS A 37 -10.76 5.45 -5.88
CA LYS A 37 -9.99 5.48 -7.12
C LYS A 37 -8.57 5.01 -6.90
N ILE A 38 -8.12 3.99 -7.64
CA ILE A 38 -6.79 3.45 -7.61
C ILE A 38 -6.07 3.79 -8.92
N THR A 39 -4.97 4.56 -8.84
CA THR A 39 -4.13 4.89 -10.00
C THR A 39 -2.81 4.14 -9.89
N VAL A 40 -2.44 3.39 -10.92
CA VAL A 40 -1.14 2.72 -11.01
C VAL A 40 -0.05 3.74 -11.30
N LEU A 41 0.86 3.97 -10.36
CA LEU A 41 2.05 4.81 -10.56
C LEU A 41 3.21 3.98 -11.08
N GLY A 42 3.35 2.76 -10.58
CA GLY A 42 4.34 1.79 -10.97
C GLY A 42 3.87 0.36 -10.73
N LYS A 43 4.35 -0.55 -11.57
CA LYS A 43 3.90 -1.96 -11.57
C LYS A 43 5.06 -2.93 -11.79
N SER A 44 6.28 -2.43 -11.90
CA SER A 44 7.45 -3.27 -12.20
C SER A 44 7.93 -4.00 -10.94
N PRO A 45 8.57 -5.17 -11.11
CA PRO A 45 9.19 -5.91 -10.00
C PRO A 45 10.46 -5.21 -9.49
N ALA A 46 11.42 -5.98 -8.99
CA ALA A 46 12.66 -5.48 -8.38
C ALA A 46 13.50 -4.50 -9.24
N TRP A 47 13.19 -4.38 -10.52
CA TRP A 47 13.73 -3.35 -11.43
C TRP A 47 12.59 -2.70 -12.20
N GLN A 48 12.67 -1.40 -12.39
CA GLN A 48 11.64 -0.68 -13.12
C GLN A 48 11.78 -0.85 -14.65
N ASP A 49 10.64 -0.84 -15.33
CA ASP A 49 10.54 -0.71 -16.78
C ASP A 49 11.19 0.60 -17.25
N ALA A 50 11.61 0.66 -18.51
CA ALA A 50 12.16 1.88 -19.10
C ALA A 50 11.16 3.04 -18.99
N GLY A 51 11.51 4.08 -18.22
CA GLY A 51 10.61 5.21 -17.92
C GLY A 51 9.44 4.89 -16.99
N GLY A 52 9.38 3.69 -16.44
CA GLY A 52 8.40 3.22 -15.47
C GLY A 52 8.85 3.39 -14.02
N ALA A 53 8.14 2.72 -13.12
CA ALA A 53 8.43 2.65 -11.69
C ALA A 53 8.13 1.25 -11.15
N CYS A 54 8.77 0.88 -10.04
CA CYS A 54 8.43 -0.30 -9.26
C CYS A 54 7.07 -0.14 -8.57
N SER A 55 6.72 -1.01 -7.63
CA SER A 55 5.39 -1.02 -7.01
C SER A 55 5.02 0.31 -6.37
N GLY A 56 3.88 0.87 -6.79
CA GLY A 56 3.31 2.07 -6.20
C GLY A 56 1.94 2.39 -6.76
N TYR A 57 0.95 2.60 -5.87
CA TYR A 57 -0.45 2.81 -6.24
C TYR A 57 -1.01 4.00 -5.45
N LEU A 58 -1.56 4.96 -6.16
CA LEU A 58 -2.22 6.11 -5.56
C LEU A 58 -3.69 5.77 -5.35
N VAL A 59 -4.13 5.73 -4.10
CA VAL A 59 -5.52 5.50 -3.73
C VAL A 59 -6.13 6.80 -3.23
N GLN A 60 -7.24 7.21 -3.84
CA GLN A 60 -7.93 8.45 -3.50
C GLN A 60 -9.40 8.18 -3.24
N GLU A 61 -9.95 8.81 -2.21
CA GLU A 61 -11.39 8.84 -1.94
C GLU A 61 -11.78 10.17 -1.28
N GLY A 62 -12.70 10.91 -1.90
CA GLY A 62 -12.97 12.28 -1.50
C GLY A 62 -11.71 13.15 -1.54
N GLU A 63 -11.33 13.71 -0.40
CA GLU A 63 -10.09 14.51 -0.25
C GLU A 63 -8.93 13.67 0.29
N THR A 64 -9.16 12.40 0.62
CA THR A 64 -8.12 11.51 1.17
C THR A 64 -7.21 10.98 0.08
N THR A 65 -5.91 11.09 0.31
CA THR A 65 -4.86 10.60 -0.59
C THR A 65 -3.93 9.65 0.16
N LEU A 66 -3.95 8.37 -0.23
CA LEU A 66 -3.10 7.31 0.28
C LEU A 66 -2.16 6.81 -0.82
N LEU A 67 -0.86 6.74 -0.55
CA LEU A 67 0.10 6.05 -1.41
C LEU A 67 0.34 4.65 -0.86
N LEU A 68 0.02 3.62 -1.64
CA LEU A 68 0.28 2.21 -1.32
C LEU A 68 1.54 1.76 -2.05
N ASP A 69 2.57 1.44 -1.30
CA ASP A 69 3.96 1.23 -1.70
C ASP A 69 4.61 2.46 -2.37
N CYS A 70 5.92 2.56 -2.22
CA CYS A 70 6.74 3.67 -2.69
C CYS A 70 8.08 3.16 -3.22
N GLY A 71 8.01 2.28 -4.22
CA GLY A 71 9.17 1.69 -4.86
C GLY A 71 9.93 2.66 -5.75
N ASN A 72 11.03 2.20 -6.32
CA ASN A 72 11.91 3.04 -7.14
C ASN A 72 11.17 3.69 -8.32
N GLY A 73 11.25 5.02 -8.45
CA GLY A 73 10.58 5.83 -9.47
C GLY A 73 9.17 6.30 -9.10
N VAL A 74 8.56 5.76 -8.05
CA VAL A 74 7.18 6.08 -7.64
C VAL A 74 7.04 7.51 -7.17
N PHE A 75 8.00 8.06 -6.42
CA PHE A 75 7.91 9.45 -5.96
C PHE A 75 7.88 10.45 -7.13
N GLY A 76 8.65 10.20 -8.18
CA GLY A 76 8.59 11.01 -9.40
C GLY A 76 7.21 10.96 -10.05
N LYS A 77 6.62 9.75 -10.17
CA LYS A 77 5.29 9.53 -10.74
C LYS A 77 4.15 10.10 -9.87
N LEU A 78 4.29 10.04 -8.56
CA LEU A 78 3.36 10.67 -7.61
C LEU A 78 3.26 12.18 -7.88
N ARG A 79 4.41 12.86 -8.02
CA ARG A 79 4.49 14.31 -8.27
C ARG A 79 3.90 14.75 -9.61
N GLU A 80 3.75 13.85 -10.58
CA GLU A 80 3.04 14.10 -11.84
C GLU A 80 1.51 14.14 -11.65
N ARG A 81 0.99 13.59 -10.52
CA ARG A 81 -0.45 13.38 -10.29
C ARG A 81 -1.03 14.24 -9.18
N VAL A 82 -0.31 14.39 -8.09
CA VAL A 82 -0.76 15.12 -6.90
C VAL A 82 0.37 15.96 -6.31
N ASP A 83 -0.01 16.91 -5.47
CA ASP A 83 0.94 17.56 -4.58
C ASP A 83 1.39 16.57 -3.51
N TYR A 84 2.67 16.26 -3.49
CA TYR A 84 3.23 15.28 -2.54
C TYR A 84 3.11 15.73 -1.07
N THR A 85 2.87 17.01 -0.82
CA THR A 85 2.65 17.55 0.53
C THR A 85 1.23 17.34 1.04
N GLU A 86 0.29 16.95 0.15
CA GLU A 86 -1.11 16.68 0.45
C GLU A 86 -1.41 15.18 0.59
N VAL A 87 -0.39 14.34 0.58
CA VAL A 87 -0.55 12.89 0.86
C VAL A 87 -0.77 12.70 2.36
N ASP A 88 -1.89 12.09 2.74
CA ASP A 88 -2.24 11.84 4.14
C ASP A 88 -1.41 10.72 4.76
N ALA A 89 -1.19 9.66 3.99
CA ALA A 89 -0.42 8.51 4.43
C ALA A 89 0.30 7.80 3.27
N VAL A 90 1.46 7.22 3.58
CA VAL A 90 2.10 6.19 2.77
C VAL A 90 1.98 4.86 3.52
N LEU A 91 1.50 3.82 2.85
CA LEU A 91 1.35 2.49 3.41
C LEU A 91 2.29 1.54 2.68
N ILE A 92 3.14 0.83 3.40
CA ILE A 92 4.12 -0.12 2.85
C ILE A 92 3.70 -1.55 3.17
N SER A 93 3.63 -2.40 2.15
CA SER A 93 3.27 -3.80 2.26
C SER A 93 4.38 -4.65 2.88
N HIS A 94 5.62 -4.40 2.49
CA HIS A 94 6.83 -5.08 2.99
C HIS A 94 8.11 -4.30 2.68
N MET A 95 9.24 -4.74 3.27
CA MET A 95 10.49 -4.00 3.24
C MET A 95 11.49 -4.54 2.19
N HIS A 96 11.04 -4.86 0.97
CA HIS A 96 11.94 -4.93 -0.18
C HIS A 96 12.08 -3.57 -0.85
N ALA A 97 13.25 -3.28 -1.40
CA ALA A 97 13.61 -1.96 -1.90
C ALA A 97 12.66 -1.42 -2.99
N ASP A 98 12.17 -2.28 -3.84
CA ASP A 98 11.21 -1.97 -4.91
C ASP A 98 9.79 -1.64 -4.40
N HIS A 99 9.57 -1.67 -3.08
CA HIS A 99 8.32 -1.25 -2.43
C HIS A 99 8.47 -0.04 -1.52
N PHE A 100 9.72 0.37 -1.15
CA PHE A 100 9.88 1.49 -0.23
C PHE A 100 10.99 2.49 -0.55
N ILE A 101 11.91 2.20 -1.49
CA ILE A 101 13.17 2.95 -1.59
C ILE A 101 12.97 4.44 -1.91
N ASP A 102 11.90 4.81 -2.60
CA ASP A 102 11.60 6.20 -2.91
C ASP A 102 11.08 7.01 -1.71
N LEU A 103 10.88 6.38 -0.54
CA LEU A 103 10.73 7.12 0.73
C LEU A 103 11.95 8.00 1.01
N ILE A 104 13.12 7.66 0.49
CA ILE A 104 14.36 8.43 0.69
C ILE A 104 14.29 9.78 -0.03
N PRO A 105 14.15 9.86 -1.37
CA PRO A 105 13.98 11.13 -2.04
C PRO A 105 12.70 11.87 -1.61
N TYR A 106 11.65 11.15 -1.22
CA TYR A 106 10.44 11.76 -0.67
C TYR A 106 10.75 12.46 0.67
N SER A 107 11.51 11.81 1.57
CA SER A 107 11.95 12.43 2.83
C SER A 107 12.74 13.71 2.60
N TYR A 108 13.72 13.70 1.69
CA TYR A 108 14.46 14.91 1.34
C TYR A 108 13.54 16.02 0.79
N ALA A 109 12.53 15.66 -0.01
CA ALA A 109 11.58 16.65 -0.51
C ALA A 109 10.74 17.27 0.62
N LEU A 110 10.25 16.47 1.57
CA LEU A 110 9.50 16.96 2.73
C LEU A 110 10.34 17.82 3.66
N LEU A 111 11.63 17.57 3.78
CA LEU A 111 12.50 18.28 4.72
C LEU A 111 13.22 19.49 4.11
N LEU A 112 13.56 19.47 2.81
CA LEU A 112 14.52 20.43 2.26
C LEU A 112 13.97 21.30 1.13
N THR A 113 12.82 21.00 0.55
CA THR A 113 12.31 21.85 -0.55
C THR A 113 11.90 23.22 -0.05
N PRO A 114 12.04 24.29 -0.86
CA PRO A 114 11.73 25.66 -0.45
C PRO A 114 10.30 25.84 0.09
N ARG A 115 9.32 25.13 -0.47
CA ARG A 115 7.92 25.20 -0.04
C ARG A 115 7.67 24.64 1.37
N GLN A 116 8.56 23.80 1.86
CA GLN A 116 8.50 23.17 3.17
C GLN A 116 9.36 23.89 4.23
N GLN A 117 10.00 25.00 3.86
CA GLN A 117 10.83 25.81 4.75
C GLN A 117 10.07 27.04 5.20
N PRO A 118 10.38 27.59 6.41
CA PRO A 118 9.72 28.80 6.91
C PRO A 118 10.19 30.10 6.21
N VAL A 119 11.21 29.99 5.36
CA VAL A 119 11.79 31.14 4.66
C VAL A 119 11.25 31.27 3.26
N PRO A 120 10.56 32.36 2.90
CA PRO A 120 10.06 32.59 1.56
C PRO A 120 11.20 32.67 0.53
N VAL A 121 11.01 32.05 -0.62
CA VAL A 121 11.86 32.22 -1.80
C VAL A 121 10.99 32.53 -3.02
N ALA A 122 11.60 32.99 -4.12
CA ALA A 122 10.86 33.31 -5.33
C ALA A 122 10.00 32.11 -5.81
N GLY A 123 8.69 32.32 -5.91
CA GLY A 123 7.72 31.31 -6.31
C GLY A 123 7.22 30.38 -5.16
N HIS A 124 7.77 30.50 -3.95
CA HIS A 124 7.35 29.70 -2.80
C HIS A 124 7.30 30.55 -1.53
N PRO A 125 6.11 30.77 -0.95
CA PRO A 125 5.96 31.58 0.25
C PRO A 125 6.59 30.95 1.52
N GLY A 126 6.92 29.66 1.45
CA GLY A 126 7.35 28.89 2.61
C GLY A 126 6.18 28.50 3.52
N THR A 127 6.47 27.79 4.61
CA THR A 127 5.48 27.40 5.61
C THR A 127 6.13 27.26 6.99
N ASP A 128 5.39 27.64 8.04
CA ASP A 128 5.74 27.32 9.43
C ASP A 128 5.20 25.95 9.86
N GLU A 129 4.33 25.33 9.03
CA GLU A 129 3.71 24.03 9.25
C GLU A 129 4.05 23.08 8.09
N PRO A 130 5.28 22.54 8.02
CA PRO A 130 5.66 21.61 6.96
C PRO A 130 4.85 20.32 7.01
N ALA A 131 4.50 19.80 5.84
CA ALA A 131 3.80 18.53 5.74
C ALA A 131 4.64 17.39 6.33
N ARG A 132 3.99 16.53 7.08
CA ARG A 132 4.59 15.33 7.68
C ARG A 132 3.60 14.17 7.63
N PRO A 133 3.48 13.48 6.46
CA PRO A 133 2.55 12.38 6.27
C PRO A 133 2.75 11.25 7.27
N ARG A 134 1.72 10.42 7.46
CA ARG A 134 1.87 9.15 8.16
C ARG A 134 2.66 8.18 7.26
N LEU A 135 3.52 7.37 7.87
CA LEU A 135 4.15 6.21 7.23
C LEU A 135 3.71 4.95 7.98
N ILE A 136 2.76 4.26 7.41
CA ILE A 136 2.16 3.03 7.93
C ILE A 136 2.95 1.86 7.32
N ALA A 137 3.69 1.14 8.14
CA ALA A 137 4.68 0.16 7.65
C ALA A 137 4.66 -1.13 8.49
N PRO A 138 5.17 -2.26 7.97
CA PRO A 138 5.21 -3.51 8.71
C PRO A 138 6.17 -3.45 9.91
N PRO A 139 6.03 -4.37 10.87
CA PRO A 139 6.92 -4.44 12.03
C PRO A 139 8.39 -4.52 11.65
N GLY A 140 9.22 -3.71 12.29
CA GLY A 140 10.66 -3.60 12.03
C GLY A 140 11.05 -2.62 10.91
N ALA A 141 10.10 -1.99 10.25
CA ALA A 141 10.35 -1.05 9.15
C ALA A 141 11.22 0.13 9.58
N ALA A 142 10.98 0.72 10.75
CA ALA A 142 11.79 1.83 11.26
C ALA A 142 13.27 1.46 11.38
N GLN A 143 13.57 0.23 11.82
CA GLN A 143 14.96 -0.25 11.92
C GLN A 143 15.59 -0.45 10.54
N VAL A 144 14.86 -1.01 9.58
CA VAL A 144 15.34 -1.16 8.19
C VAL A 144 15.65 0.20 7.59
N LEU A 145 14.73 1.15 7.70
CA LEU A 145 14.90 2.51 7.17
C LEU A 145 16.14 3.19 7.79
N ARG A 146 16.29 3.18 9.11
CA ARG A 146 17.49 3.71 9.79
C ARG A 146 18.78 3.06 9.27
N SER A 147 18.78 1.75 9.07
CA SER A 147 19.96 1.03 8.59
C SER A 147 20.33 1.45 7.17
N VAL A 148 19.33 1.65 6.30
CA VAL A 148 19.54 2.07 4.92
C VAL A 148 20.12 3.48 4.88
N VAL A 149 19.43 4.47 5.48
CA VAL A 149 19.85 5.88 5.44
C VAL A 149 21.06 6.15 6.34
N GLY A 150 21.28 5.35 7.37
CA GLY A 150 22.44 5.39 8.25
C GLY A 150 23.75 5.03 7.54
N SER A 151 23.70 4.32 6.42
CA SER A 151 24.88 3.99 5.62
C SER A 151 25.61 5.23 5.08
N TRP A 152 24.95 6.39 5.02
CA TRP A 152 25.57 7.69 4.69
C TRP A 152 25.42 8.75 5.82
N GLY A 153 25.07 8.31 7.04
CA GLY A 153 25.13 9.17 8.23
C GLY A 153 23.87 9.99 8.50
N ASP A 154 22.70 9.61 7.95
CA ASP A 154 21.44 10.32 8.15
C ASP A 154 20.34 9.40 8.73
N GLU A 155 20.66 8.74 9.84
CA GLU A 155 19.82 7.70 10.45
C GLU A 155 18.38 8.14 10.78
N GLN A 156 18.15 9.43 10.93
CA GLN A 156 16.84 9.99 11.30
C GLN A 156 16.05 10.56 10.13
N LEU A 157 16.57 10.51 8.90
CA LEU A 157 15.99 11.15 7.72
C LEU A 157 14.49 10.87 7.57
N VAL A 158 14.11 9.57 7.54
CA VAL A 158 12.72 9.17 7.31
C VAL A 158 11.84 9.49 8.51
N GLU A 159 12.34 9.34 9.73
CA GLU A 159 11.60 9.64 10.95
C GLU A 159 11.35 11.16 11.15
N GLN A 160 12.22 12.00 10.60
CA GLN A 160 12.00 13.44 10.59
C GLN A 160 10.92 13.84 9.57
N ALA A 161 10.92 13.17 8.41
CA ALA A 161 10.00 13.46 7.31
C ALA A 161 8.60 12.91 7.52
N PHE A 162 8.47 11.73 8.14
CA PHE A 162 7.22 11.00 8.31
C PHE A 162 6.88 10.75 9.79
N ARG A 163 5.60 10.53 10.06
CA ARG A 163 5.13 9.95 11.32
C ARG A 163 5.03 8.44 11.15
N ILE A 164 6.06 7.71 11.58
CA ILE A 164 6.12 6.25 11.40
C ILE A 164 5.18 5.56 12.39
N GLU A 165 4.38 4.64 11.86
CA GLU A 165 3.44 3.80 12.59
C GLU A 165 3.60 2.36 12.07
N GLU A 166 4.08 1.44 12.92
CA GLU A 166 4.18 0.04 12.55
C GLU A 166 2.87 -0.68 12.89
N TYR A 167 2.27 -1.33 11.89
CA TYR A 167 1.02 -2.08 12.08
C TYR A 167 1.29 -3.54 12.52
N ALA A 168 0.31 -4.15 13.19
CA ALA A 168 0.28 -5.59 13.43
C ALA A 168 -0.66 -6.28 12.43
N GLY A 169 -0.49 -7.59 12.21
CA GLY A 169 -1.31 -8.33 11.24
C GLY A 169 -2.81 -8.37 11.53
N ASP A 170 -3.21 -8.08 12.78
CA ASP A 170 -4.62 -7.97 13.20
C ASP A 170 -5.12 -6.52 13.31
N SER A 171 -4.32 -5.55 12.87
CA SER A 171 -4.67 -4.13 12.92
C SER A 171 -5.71 -3.76 11.87
N ALA A 172 -6.54 -2.78 12.22
CA ALA A 172 -7.36 -2.02 11.28
C ALA A 172 -7.00 -0.54 11.42
N ILE A 173 -6.47 0.06 10.36
CA ILE A 173 -5.95 1.44 10.39
C ILE A 173 -6.78 2.32 9.48
N GLY A 174 -7.34 3.40 10.04
CA GLY A 174 -8.09 4.40 9.30
C GLY A 174 -7.20 5.47 8.67
N VAL A 175 -7.52 5.86 7.41
CA VAL A 175 -6.97 7.01 6.71
C VAL A 175 -8.14 7.71 6.01
N GLY A 176 -8.67 8.78 6.60
CA GLY A 176 -9.93 9.38 6.14
C GLY A 176 -11.07 8.37 6.16
N PRO A 177 -11.83 8.20 5.07
CA PRO A 177 -12.88 7.19 4.94
C PRO A 177 -12.34 5.77 4.75
N LEU A 178 -11.06 5.64 4.36
CA LEU A 178 -10.44 4.35 4.08
C LEU A 178 -10.05 3.61 5.37
N THR A 179 -10.29 2.30 5.38
CA THR A 179 -9.79 1.39 6.42
C THR A 179 -8.90 0.33 5.78
N ALA A 180 -7.64 0.27 6.21
CA ALA A 180 -6.68 -0.75 5.82
C ALA A 180 -6.67 -1.89 6.83
N THR A 181 -6.73 -3.14 6.35
CA THR A 181 -6.48 -4.36 7.12
C THR A 181 -5.42 -5.21 6.44
N PHE A 182 -4.74 -6.05 7.21
CA PHE A 182 -3.52 -6.72 6.80
C PHE A 182 -3.65 -8.23 6.98
N SER A 183 -3.17 -8.99 6.00
CA SER A 183 -3.09 -10.44 6.08
C SER A 183 -1.68 -10.88 5.68
N GLU A 184 -0.96 -11.56 6.58
CA GLU A 184 0.37 -12.06 6.25
C GLU A 184 0.30 -13.04 5.08
N VAL A 185 1.19 -12.84 4.11
CA VAL A 185 1.35 -13.71 2.93
C VAL A 185 2.79 -14.22 2.84
N PRO A 186 3.02 -15.44 2.35
CA PRO A 186 4.33 -16.05 2.39
C PRO A 186 5.27 -15.47 1.32
N HIS A 187 6.36 -14.83 1.77
CA HIS A 187 7.40 -14.27 0.91
C HIS A 187 8.79 -14.45 1.54
N PHE A 188 9.84 -13.81 1.00
CA PHE A 188 11.20 -13.88 1.54
C PHE A 188 11.37 -13.08 2.84
N VAL A 189 10.61 -12.01 3.01
CA VAL A 189 10.54 -11.17 4.20
C VAL A 189 9.10 -11.10 4.70
N LEU A 190 8.88 -10.57 5.89
CA LEU A 190 7.54 -10.33 6.42
C LEU A 190 6.76 -9.41 5.47
N THR A 191 5.70 -9.96 4.90
CA THR A 191 4.91 -9.34 3.84
C THR A 191 3.44 -9.47 4.15
N TYR A 192 2.68 -8.42 3.85
CA TYR A 192 1.24 -8.39 4.08
C TYR A 192 0.48 -8.01 2.81
N ALA A 193 -0.50 -8.81 2.45
CA ALA A 193 -1.58 -8.36 1.59
C ALA A 193 -2.38 -7.28 2.31
N VAL A 194 -2.77 -6.24 1.58
CA VAL A 194 -3.48 -5.08 2.10
C VAL A 194 -4.89 -5.04 1.54
N ASN A 195 -5.89 -5.04 2.43
CA ASN A 195 -7.27 -4.81 2.06
C ASN A 195 -7.66 -3.38 2.41
N LEU A 196 -8.21 -2.66 1.44
CA LEU A 196 -8.81 -1.34 1.65
C LEU A 196 -10.33 -1.44 1.47
N SER A 197 -11.06 -0.92 2.43
CA SER A 197 -12.51 -0.71 2.37
C SER A 197 -12.83 0.74 2.69
N SER A 198 -13.97 1.22 2.23
CA SER A 198 -14.45 2.57 2.53
C SER A 198 -15.61 2.54 3.51
N SER A 199 -15.72 3.58 4.35
CA SER A 199 -16.91 3.86 5.14
C SER A 199 -18.00 4.61 4.35
N GLU A 200 -17.65 5.13 3.17
CA GLU A 200 -18.54 5.92 2.29
C GLU A 200 -18.95 5.16 1.02
N GLY A 201 -18.34 4.00 0.74
CA GLY A 201 -18.61 3.13 -0.40
C GLY A 201 -18.72 1.66 -0.01
N GLU A 202 -19.14 0.81 -0.93
CA GLU A 202 -19.28 -0.64 -0.70
C GLU A 202 -18.11 -1.44 -1.28
N GLY A 203 -17.23 -0.82 -2.09
CA GLY A 203 -16.13 -1.49 -2.79
C GLY A 203 -14.99 -1.90 -1.86
N ARG A 204 -14.42 -3.08 -2.10
CA ARG A 204 -13.21 -3.58 -1.44
C ARG A 204 -12.10 -3.82 -2.44
N PHE A 205 -10.98 -3.15 -2.23
CA PHE A 205 -9.74 -3.33 -2.96
C PHE A 205 -8.79 -4.23 -2.17
N THR A 206 -8.18 -5.22 -2.82
CA THR A 206 -7.11 -6.04 -2.25
C THR A 206 -5.86 -5.91 -3.09
N PHE A 207 -4.77 -5.49 -2.47
CA PHE A 207 -3.41 -5.61 -2.99
C PHE A 207 -2.78 -6.86 -2.40
N GLY A 208 -2.49 -7.87 -3.23
CA GLY A 208 -1.96 -9.17 -2.80
C GLY A 208 -0.54 -9.11 -2.28
N ALA A 209 0.18 -8.00 -2.52
CA ALA A 209 1.62 -7.85 -2.32
C ALA A 209 2.42 -8.97 -3.00
N ASP A 210 3.72 -9.07 -2.72
CA ASP A 210 4.56 -10.13 -3.24
C ASP A 210 4.39 -11.41 -2.44
N CYS A 211 4.15 -12.52 -3.10
CA CYS A 211 3.97 -13.79 -2.41
C CYS A 211 4.23 -14.99 -3.30
N ARG A 212 4.62 -16.11 -2.69
CA ARG A 212 4.55 -17.41 -3.33
C ARG A 212 3.13 -17.96 -3.29
N PRO A 213 2.80 -19.00 -4.09
CA PRO A 213 1.50 -19.66 -4.00
C PRO A 213 1.20 -20.11 -2.57
N GLY A 214 0.01 -19.77 -2.05
CA GLY A 214 -0.44 -20.09 -0.69
C GLY A 214 -1.92 -19.79 -0.48
N GLU A 215 -2.53 -20.50 0.48
CA GLU A 215 -3.92 -20.24 0.88
C GLU A 215 -4.11 -18.87 1.51
N GLU A 216 -3.04 -18.31 2.07
CA GLU A 216 -3.04 -17.01 2.75
C GLU A 216 -3.49 -15.90 1.80
N LEU A 217 -3.01 -15.90 0.55
CA LEU A 217 -3.46 -14.95 -0.48
C LEU A 217 -4.94 -15.16 -0.84
N VAL A 218 -5.38 -16.42 -0.97
CA VAL A 218 -6.78 -16.75 -1.28
C VAL A 218 -7.69 -16.24 -0.18
N GLU A 219 -7.33 -16.44 1.08
CA GLU A 219 -8.11 -15.97 2.22
C GLU A 219 -8.11 -14.43 2.31
N ALA A 220 -6.96 -13.79 2.12
CA ALA A 220 -6.84 -12.33 2.12
C ALA A 220 -7.73 -11.67 1.05
N ALA A 221 -7.78 -12.27 -0.15
CA ALA A 221 -8.53 -11.75 -1.29
C ALA A 221 -9.98 -12.25 -1.38
N ARG A 222 -10.47 -13.05 -0.40
CA ARG A 222 -11.78 -13.70 -0.47
C ARG A 222 -12.92 -12.71 -0.72
N GLY A 223 -13.60 -12.84 -1.88
CA GLY A 223 -14.75 -12.03 -2.27
C GLY A 223 -14.44 -10.54 -2.44
N THR A 224 -13.21 -10.18 -2.81
CA THR A 224 -12.82 -8.79 -3.12
C THR A 224 -13.42 -8.33 -4.45
N ASP A 225 -13.73 -7.04 -4.56
CA ASP A 225 -14.28 -6.47 -5.80
C ASP A 225 -13.16 -6.21 -6.82
N LEU A 226 -11.96 -5.82 -6.36
CA LEU A 226 -10.79 -5.61 -7.19
C LEU A 226 -9.56 -6.21 -6.51
N LEU A 227 -8.90 -7.16 -7.17
CA LEU A 227 -7.65 -7.76 -6.74
C LEU A 227 -6.50 -7.29 -7.64
N PHE A 228 -5.51 -6.63 -7.05
CA PHE A 228 -4.20 -6.51 -7.67
C PHE A 228 -3.31 -7.64 -7.15
N VAL A 229 -2.83 -8.48 -8.04
CA VAL A 229 -2.04 -9.67 -7.71
C VAL A 229 -0.76 -9.70 -8.53
N GLU A 230 0.36 -9.99 -7.88
CA GLU A 230 1.64 -10.12 -8.55
C GLU A 230 1.65 -11.24 -9.58
N SER A 231 2.47 -11.09 -10.63
CA SER A 231 2.67 -12.11 -11.67
C SER A 231 4.07 -12.02 -12.29
N THR A 232 5.05 -12.07 -11.43
CA THR A 232 6.46 -11.78 -11.74
C THR A 232 7.11 -12.83 -12.64
N LEU A 233 6.73 -14.11 -12.47
CA LEU A 233 7.47 -15.21 -13.04
C LEU A 233 6.86 -15.72 -14.36
N PRO A 234 7.68 -15.95 -15.42
CA PRO A 234 7.21 -16.61 -16.64
C PRO A 234 6.91 -18.10 -16.44
N ARG A 235 7.45 -18.70 -15.38
CA ARG A 235 7.29 -20.12 -15.00
C ARG A 235 7.68 -20.30 -13.54
N PRO A 236 7.18 -21.34 -12.85
CA PRO A 236 7.60 -21.64 -11.49
C PRO A 236 9.11 -21.80 -11.36
N GLU A 237 9.68 -21.29 -10.28
CA GLU A 237 11.08 -21.52 -9.94
C GLU A 237 11.35 -23.01 -9.77
N ARG A 238 12.48 -23.47 -10.29
CA ARG A 238 12.85 -24.91 -10.29
C ARG A 238 13.69 -25.30 -9.09
N THR A 239 14.32 -24.34 -8.45
CA THR A 239 15.24 -24.54 -7.32
C THR A 239 15.13 -23.38 -6.34
N GLY A 240 15.39 -23.65 -5.06
CA GLY A 240 15.35 -22.66 -4.00
C GLY A 240 13.95 -22.44 -3.41
N ILE A 241 13.84 -21.39 -2.61
CA ILE A 241 12.57 -20.97 -2.00
C ILE A 241 11.82 -20.11 -3.03
N ARG A 242 10.57 -20.43 -3.26
CA ARG A 242 9.70 -19.60 -4.11
C ARG A 242 9.35 -18.30 -3.40
N GLY A 243 9.33 -17.21 -4.14
CA GLY A 243 8.95 -15.90 -3.65
C GLY A 243 7.77 -15.28 -4.38
N HIS A 244 7.49 -15.74 -5.62
CA HIS A 244 6.56 -15.08 -6.52
C HIS A 244 5.62 -16.03 -7.24
N LEU A 245 4.60 -15.46 -7.90
CA LEU A 245 3.61 -16.15 -8.72
C LEU A 245 3.94 -16.06 -10.21
N THR A 246 3.39 -17.01 -10.95
CA THR A 246 3.19 -16.91 -12.40
C THR A 246 1.81 -16.31 -12.69
N PRO A 247 1.56 -15.77 -13.91
CA PRO A 247 0.23 -15.28 -14.29
C PRO A 247 -0.89 -16.33 -14.12
N SER A 248 -0.60 -17.59 -14.44
CA SER A 248 -1.56 -18.70 -14.26
C SER A 248 -1.87 -18.96 -12.78
N GLU A 249 -0.86 -18.94 -11.90
CA GLU A 249 -1.06 -19.10 -10.47
C GLU A 249 -1.82 -17.90 -9.89
N ALA A 250 -1.52 -16.67 -10.32
CA ALA A 250 -2.25 -15.47 -9.93
C ALA A 250 -3.74 -15.59 -10.29
N GLY A 251 -4.06 -16.03 -11.52
CA GLY A 251 -5.43 -16.29 -11.98
C GLY A 251 -6.14 -17.37 -11.16
N ASP A 252 -5.47 -18.50 -10.86
CA ASP A 252 -6.06 -19.57 -10.02
C ASP A 252 -6.35 -19.08 -8.59
N HIS A 253 -5.44 -18.34 -7.97
CA HIS A 253 -5.67 -17.78 -6.63
C HIS A 253 -6.85 -16.79 -6.64
N ALA A 254 -6.93 -15.92 -7.65
CA ALA A 254 -8.04 -14.99 -7.81
C ALA A 254 -9.40 -15.71 -7.97
N ARG A 255 -9.44 -16.79 -8.79
CA ARG A 255 -10.63 -17.61 -8.97
C ARG A 255 -11.06 -18.28 -7.66
N ARG A 256 -10.13 -18.85 -6.92
CA ARG A 256 -10.38 -19.52 -5.62
C ARG A 256 -10.82 -18.53 -4.55
N ALA A 257 -10.30 -17.31 -4.59
CA ALA A 257 -10.73 -16.22 -3.73
C ALA A 257 -12.14 -15.70 -4.08
N GLY A 258 -12.62 -15.94 -5.31
CA GLY A 258 -13.88 -15.38 -5.79
C GLY A 258 -13.78 -13.87 -6.02
N ALA A 259 -12.62 -13.37 -6.45
CA ALA A 259 -12.44 -11.97 -6.81
C ALA A 259 -13.34 -11.59 -7.99
N ALA A 260 -13.95 -10.39 -7.96
CA ALA A 260 -14.83 -9.96 -9.05
C ALA A 260 -14.04 -9.43 -10.25
N ARG A 261 -12.96 -8.66 -10.01
CA ARG A 261 -12.04 -8.13 -11.03
C ARG A 261 -10.60 -8.44 -10.62
N VAL A 262 -9.74 -8.72 -11.62
CA VAL A 262 -8.34 -9.10 -11.40
C VAL A 262 -7.42 -8.28 -12.29
N VAL A 263 -6.39 -7.72 -11.69
CA VAL A 263 -5.33 -6.98 -12.37
C VAL A 263 -3.99 -7.61 -11.99
N LEU A 264 -3.27 -8.13 -12.98
CA LEU A 264 -1.90 -8.59 -12.81
C LEU A 264 -0.97 -7.38 -12.69
N THR A 265 -0.13 -7.40 -11.68
CA THR A 265 0.86 -6.36 -11.42
C THR A 265 2.20 -6.98 -11.04
N HIS A 266 3.19 -6.20 -10.61
CA HIS A 266 4.54 -6.65 -10.30
C HIS A 266 5.12 -7.49 -11.46
N ILE A 267 4.99 -6.95 -12.66
CA ILE A 267 5.32 -7.60 -13.92
C ILE A 267 6.27 -6.72 -14.73
N SER A 268 7.35 -7.31 -15.24
CA SER A 268 8.34 -6.61 -16.08
C SER A 268 7.83 -6.39 -17.51
N ASP A 269 8.30 -5.33 -18.18
CA ASP A 269 8.11 -5.11 -19.62
C ASP A 269 8.90 -6.13 -20.50
N GLU A 270 9.80 -6.90 -19.90
CA GLU A 270 10.47 -8.03 -20.55
C GLU A 270 9.59 -9.30 -20.60
N LEU A 271 8.46 -9.31 -19.93
CA LEU A 271 7.45 -10.37 -20.01
C LEU A 271 6.29 -9.90 -20.90
N ASP A 272 5.95 -10.71 -21.90
CA ASP A 272 4.85 -10.39 -22.82
C ASP A 272 3.52 -10.25 -22.06
N ALA A 273 2.98 -9.02 -22.02
CA ALA A 273 1.80 -8.69 -21.26
C ALA A 273 0.53 -9.38 -21.79
N GLU A 274 0.46 -9.63 -23.11
CA GLU A 274 -0.69 -10.33 -23.69
C GLU A 274 -0.67 -11.81 -23.33
N TRP A 275 0.51 -12.44 -23.40
CA TRP A 275 0.68 -13.81 -22.92
C TRP A 275 0.33 -13.91 -21.41
N ALA A 276 0.79 -13.00 -20.58
CA ALA A 276 0.49 -13.01 -19.15
C ALA A 276 -1.03 -12.86 -18.91
N ARG A 277 -1.69 -11.96 -19.64
CA ARG A 277 -3.14 -11.77 -19.62
C ARG A 277 -3.90 -13.05 -20.01
N GLU A 278 -3.46 -13.72 -21.07
CA GLU A 278 -4.08 -14.98 -21.52
C GLU A 278 -3.95 -16.09 -20.49
N GLN A 279 -2.72 -16.27 -19.93
CA GLN A 279 -2.46 -17.28 -18.89
C GLN A 279 -3.28 -17.03 -17.62
N GLY A 280 -3.34 -15.76 -17.18
CA GLY A 280 -4.14 -15.36 -16.03
C GLY A 280 -5.63 -15.56 -16.27
N SER A 281 -6.14 -15.16 -17.43
CA SER A 281 -7.55 -15.28 -17.80
C SER A 281 -8.01 -16.73 -17.91
N GLU A 282 -7.19 -17.63 -18.50
CA GLU A 282 -7.49 -19.06 -18.59
C GLU A 282 -7.64 -19.68 -17.20
N ALA A 283 -6.71 -19.38 -16.29
CA ALA A 283 -6.71 -19.93 -14.94
C ALA A 283 -7.81 -19.29 -14.04
N PHE A 284 -8.10 -18.01 -14.22
CA PHE A 284 -9.17 -17.31 -13.53
C PHE A 284 -10.56 -17.76 -14.00
N GLY A 285 -10.71 -18.11 -15.28
CA GLY A 285 -11.99 -18.44 -15.89
C GLY A 285 -12.82 -17.21 -16.27
N GLY A 286 -12.18 -16.07 -16.44
CA GLY A 286 -12.76 -14.76 -16.78
C GLY A 286 -11.70 -13.82 -17.31
N ALA A 287 -12.10 -12.58 -17.65
CA ALA A 287 -11.17 -11.57 -18.12
C ALA A 287 -10.24 -11.09 -16.99
N VAL A 288 -8.94 -11.00 -17.28
CA VAL A 288 -7.91 -10.45 -16.41
C VAL A 288 -7.27 -9.25 -17.12
N GLU A 289 -6.95 -8.22 -16.38
CA GLU A 289 -6.22 -7.04 -16.87
C GLU A 289 -4.73 -7.15 -16.48
N VAL A 290 -3.86 -6.46 -17.19
CA VAL A 290 -2.44 -6.28 -16.82
C VAL A 290 -2.20 -4.80 -16.58
N ALA A 291 -1.72 -4.45 -15.40
CA ALA A 291 -1.48 -3.08 -14.97
C ALA A 291 -0.50 -2.35 -15.90
N ARG A 292 -0.81 -1.09 -16.19
CA ARG A 292 0.07 -0.15 -16.90
C ARG A 292 0.15 1.13 -16.08
N ALA A 293 1.33 1.76 -16.10
CA ALA A 293 1.49 3.06 -15.45
C ALA A 293 0.48 4.08 -16.02
N GLY A 294 -0.30 4.68 -15.13
CA GLY A 294 -1.36 5.62 -15.47
C GLY A 294 -2.77 5.04 -15.55
N ASP A 295 -2.94 3.71 -15.52
CA ASP A 295 -4.27 3.08 -15.45
C ASP A 295 -5.00 3.51 -14.16
N VAL A 296 -6.31 3.66 -14.28
CA VAL A 296 -7.20 4.09 -13.19
C VAL A 296 -8.33 3.08 -13.05
N PHE A 297 -8.55 2.64 -11.83
CA PHE A 297 -9.63 1.72 -11.44
C PHE A 297 -10.52 2.39 -10.40
N GLU A 298 -11.81 2.23 -10.53
CA GLU A 298 -12.82 2.82 -9.65
C GLU A 298 -13.69 1.72 -9.03
N LEU A 299 -14.04 1.90 -7.72
CA LEU A 299 -14.85 1.00 -6.90
C LEU A 299 -15.93 1.76 -6.15
#